data_9218e04de41daf18bfefa9581ba52783
#
_entry.id   9218e04de41daf18bfefa9581ba52783
#
_cell.length_a   1.000
_cell.length_b   1.000
_cell.length_c   1.000
_cell.angle_alpha   90.00
_cell.angle_beta   90.00
_cell.angle_gamma   90.00
#
_symmetry.space_group_name_H-M   'P 1'
#
loop_
_entity.id
_entity.type
_entity.pdbx_description
1 polymer ?
#
loop_
_entity_poly.entity_id
_entity_poly.type
_entity_poly.pdbx_seq_one_letter_code
_entity_poly.pdbx_strand_id
1 'polypeptide(L)'
;MDSQVIGNVVKLLNEFNCYTFYEDTHTYYYYDKKVDKSVTQFIKKFYPEFDSDTISKKYAIKHNMTQEQVLAEWKRKGDISSLSGTAIHTWLENAKRGKVLKIDFSSADELGVGKEVRDRFQVLLPKAQAFHNDTLGKLYPIQLEFTVGLEDKIAGNIDMLCWNEKAQEIQIWDYKNTKSIDTTNYFGQWCEAPFDNFHDCNFMHYSIQLNVYKALLQNIGIPVGKMYLVHFDYNVPGEEFNIYECKDFQREISEELDKLRRS
;
A
#
# COMPACT_ATOMS: atom_id res chain seq x y z
N MET A 1 4.02 -18.86 20.88
CA MET A 1 4.39 -18.68 19.46
C MET A 1 4.51 -20.05 18.80
N ASP A 2 3.69 -20.33 17.82
CA ASP A 2 3.76 -21.60 17.08
C ASP A 2 4.91 -21.57 16.06
N SER A 3 6.10 -21.95 16.53
CA SER A 3 7.32 -21.94 15.71
C SER A 3 7.22 -22.85 14.47
N GLN A 4 6.36 -23.86 14.52
CA GLN A 4 6.14 -24.77 13.39
C GLN A 4 5.31 -24.10 12.30
N VAL A 5 4.25 -23.37 12.66
CA VAL A 5 3.43 -22.59 11.69
C VAL A 5 4.29 -21.54 11.00
N ILE A 6 5.02 -20.75 11.78
CA ILE A 6 5.88 -19.70 11.23
C ILE A 6 6.97 -20.29 10.31
N GLY A 7 7.62 -21.39 10.74
CA GLY A 7 8.63 -22.06 9.94
C GLY A 7 8.11 -22.60 8.60
N ASN A 8 6.86 -23.10 8.57
CA ASN A 8 6.21 -23.51 7.34
C ASN A 8 5.90 -22.32 6.43
N VAL A 9 5.40 -21.22 6.99
CA VAL A 9 5.11 -20.00 6.22
C VAL A 9 6.38 -19.44 5.58
N VAL A 10 7.47 -19.33 6.33
CA VAL A 10 8.76 -18.85 5.80
C VAL A 10 9.26 -19.72 4.64
N LYS A 11 9.05 -21.05 4.71
CA LYS A 11 9.40 -21.95 3.59
C LYS A 11 8.55 -21.68 2.34
N LEU A 12 7.24 -21.49 2.50
CA LEU A 12 6.32 -21.19 1.41
C LEU A 12 6.62 -19.84 0.76
N LEU A 13 7.01 -18.83 1.54
CA LEU A 13 7.40 -17.51 1.02
C LEU A 13 8.60 -17.56 0.06
N ASN A 14 9.44 -18.60 0.12
CA ASN A 14 10.53 -18.77 -0.85
C ASN A 14 10.06 -18.91 -2.30
N GLU A 15 8.78 -19.27 -2.54
CA GLU A 15 8.20 -19.27 -3.88
C GLU A 15 8.20 -17.88 -4.53
N PHE A 16 8.23 -16.82 -3.74
CA PHE A 16 8.32 -15.44 -4.23
C PHE A 16 9.76 -14.93 -4.43
N ASN A 17 10.78 -15.70 -4.13
CA ASN A 17 12.18 -15.32 -4.37
C ASN A 17 12.54 -15.15 -5.86
N CYS A 18 11.64 -15.57 -6.75
CA CYS A 18 11.72 -15.32 -8.18
C CYS A 18 11.38 -13.88 -8.59
N TYR A 19 10.85 -13.08 -7.67
CA TYR A 19 10.54 -11.67 -7.93
C TYR A 19 11.67 -10.75 -7.49
N THR A 20 11.94 -9.74 -8.32
CA THR A 20 12.83 -8.61 -8.01
C THR A 20 12.07 -7.31 -8.19
N PHE A 21 12.16 -6.42 -7.22
CA PHE A 21 11.62 -5.08 -7.28
C PHE A 21 12.74 -4.05 -7.40
N TYR A 22 12.64 -3.19 -8.41
CA TYR A 22 13.54 -2.05 -8.60
C TYR A 22 12.81 -0.78 -8.16
N GLU A 23 13.21 -0.23 -7.02
CA GLU A 23 12.54 0.91 -6.38
C GLU A 23 12.62 2.18 -7.25
N ASP A 24 13.78 2.47 -7.85
CA ASP A 24 14.03 3.67 -8.67
C ASP A 24 13.06 3.79 -9.86
N THR A 25 12.71 2.66 -10.47
CA THR A 25 11.80 2.61 -11.63
C THR A 25 10.41 2.11 -11.27
N HIS A 26 10.20 1.75 -10.00
CA HIS A 26 8.99 1.10 -9.50
C HIS A 26 8.52 -0.07 -10.39
N THR A 27 9.49 -0.96 -10.72
CA THR A 27 9.29 -2.03 -11.69
C THR A 27 9.57 -3.38 -11.06
N TYR A 28 8.69 -4.35 -11.34
CA TYR A 28 8.80 -5.73 -10.88
C TYR A 28 9.29 -6.63 -12.01
N TYR A 29 10.10 -7.62 -11.67
CA TYR A 29 10.54 -8.68 -12.56
C TYR A 29 10.23 -10.03 -11.92
N TYR A 30 9.74 -10.96 -12.75
CA TYR A 30 9.59 -12.38 -12.46
C TYR A 30 10.71 -13.09 -13.18
N TYR A 31 11.70 -13.61 -12.42
CA TYR A 31 13.03 -13.95 -12.98
C TYR A 31 13.58 -12.74 -13.79
N ASP A 32 13.85 -12.94 -15.07
CA ASP A 32 14.38 -11.91 -15.97
C ASP A 32 13.29 -11.19 -16.78
N LYS A 33 12.01 -11.59 -16.63
CA LYS A 33 10.91 -11.03 -17.38
C LYS A 33 10.22 -9.92 -16.59
N LYS A 34 10.05 -8.77 -17.23
CA LYS A 34 9.29 -7.67 -16.63
C LYS A 34 7.85 -8.09 -16.42
N VAL A 35 7.33 -7.84 -15.21
CA VAL A 35 5.93 -8.09 -14.86
C VAL A 35 5.02 -7.10 -15.59
N ASP A 36 3.92 -7.57 -16.15
CA ASP A 36 3.01 -6.77 -16.97
C ASP A 36 2.40 -5.59 -16.21
N LYS A 37 1.95 -5.82 -14.97
CA LYS A 37 1.29 -4.81 -14.14
C LYS A 37 1.68 -4.93 -12.66
N SER A 38 1.76 -3.81 -11.97
CA SER A 38 1.72 -3.85 -10.51
C SER A 38 0.30 -4.20 -10.03
N VAL A 39 0.18 -4.70 -8.79
CA VAL A 39 -1.13 -4.94 -8.15
C VAL A 39 -1.97 -3.65 -8.16
N THR A 40 -1.36 -2.50 -7.88
CA THR A 40 -2.03 -1.20 -7.95
C THR A 40 -2.56 -0.87 -9.35
N GLN A 41 -1.83 -1.24 -10.41
CA GLN A 41 -2.33 -1.08 -11.79
C GLN A 41 -3.43 -2.08 -12.13
N PHE A 42 -3.32 -3.32 -11.65
CA PHE A 42 -4.32 -4.36 -11.87
C PHE A 42 -5.68 -4.00 -11.30
N ILE A 43 -5.72 -3.44 -10.07
CA ILE A 43 -6.97 -3.11 -9.40
C ILE A 43 -7.68 -1.87 -9.99
N LYS A 44 -6.99 -1.05 -10.80
CA LYS A 44 -7.61 0.13 -11.45
C LYS A 44 -8.85 -0.18 -12.27
N LYS A 45 -8.96 -1.40 -12.80
CA LYS A 45 -10.15 -1.85 -13.55
C LYS A 45 -11.43 -1.97 -12.72
N PHE A 46 -11.30 -1.92 -11.39
CA PHE A 46 -12.43 -2.09 -10.46
C PHE A 46 -13.04 -0.77 -9.98
N TYR A 47 -12.60 0.36 -10.54
CA TYR A 47 -13.16 1.68 -10.26
C TYR A 47 -13.05 2.60 -11.47
N PRO A 48 -13.91 3.65 -11.53
CA PRO A 48 -13.92 4.58 -12.65
C PRO A 48 -12.54 5.21 -12.90
N GLU A 49 -12.19 5.38 -14.16
CA GLU A 49 -10.97 6.06 -14.53
C GLU A 49 -11.05 7.54 -14.15
N PHE A 50 -9.99 8.04 -13.51
CA PHE A 50 -9.88 9.46 -13.18
C PHE A 50 -9.52 10.27 -14.45
N ASP A 51 -10.51 11.00 -14.97
CA ASP A 51 -10.32 11.90 -16.12
C ASP A 51 -9.54 13.16 -15.71
N SER A 52 -8.22 13.01 -15.62
CA SER A 52 -7.32 14.10 -15.22
C SER A 52 -7.36 15.28 -16.18
N ASP A 53 -7.62 15.06 -17.48
CA ASP A 53 -7.68 16.12 -18.46
C ASP A 53 -8.90 17.03 -18.25
N THR A 54 -10.08 16.46 -18.19
CA THR A 54 -11.32 17.23 -17.95
C THR A 54 -11.32 17.88 -16.57
N ILE A 55 -10.89 17.15 -15.54
CA ILE A 55 -10.93 17.64 -14.15
C ILE A 55 -9.92 18.77 -13.95
N SER A 56 -8.69 18.66 -14.50
CA SER A 56 -7.69 19.72 -14.40
C SER A 56 -8.09 20.99 -15.13
N LYS A 57 -8.75 20.90 -16.29
CA LYS A 57 -9.30 22.07 -17.00
C LYS A 57 -10.38 22.79 -16.17
N LYS A 58 -11.32 22.05 -15.60
CA LYS A 58 -12.37 22.62 -14.72
C LYS A 58 -11.77 23.27 -13.47
N TYR A 59 -10.78 22.62 -12.86
CA TYR A 59 -10.08 23.14 -11.70
C TYR A 59 -9.30 24.41 -12.02
N ALA A 60 -8.59 24.45 -13.16
CA ALA A 60 -7.84 25.59 -13.64
C ALA A 60 -8.73 26.84 -13.76
N ILE A 61 -9.89 26.72 -14.43
CA ILE A 61 -10.87 27.79 -14.58
C ILE A 61 -11.34 28.29 -13.21
N LYS A 62 -11.73 27.37 -12.30
CA LYS A 62 -12.25 27.72 -10.97
C LYS A 62 -11.24 28.47 -10.10
N HIS A 63 -9.94 28.17 -10.26
CA HIS A 63 -8.87 28.72 -9.43
C HIS A 63 -7.99 29.77 -10.13
N ASN A 64 -8.40 30.21 -11.32
CA ASN A 64 -7.65 31.21 -12.13
C ASN A 64 -6.19 30.79 -12.38
N MET A 65 -6.00 29.52 -12.76
CA MET A 65 -4.72 28.91 -13.09
C MET A 65 -4.71 28.44 -14.54
N THR A 66 -3.52 28.11 -15.09
CA THR A 66 -3.46 27.31 -16.32
C THR A 66 -3.57 25.82 -16.01
N GLN A 67 -3.95 25.02 -16.99
CA GLN A 67 -4.01 23.56 -16.82
C GLN A 67 -2.63 22.99 -16.47
N GLU A 68 -1.56 23.50 -17.09
CA GLU A 68 -0.19 23.08 -16.83
C GLU A 68 0.20 23.34 -15.37
N GLN A 69 -0.19 24.50 -14.82
CA GLN A 69 0.06 24.82 -13.41
C GLN A 69 -0.66 23.83 -12.48
N VAL A 70 -1.91 23.48 -12.78
CA VAL A 70 -2.67 22.49 -12.00
C VAL A 70 -2.01 21.12 -12.04
N LEU A 71 -1.64 20.64 -13.24
CA LEU A 71 -0.98 19.34 -13.41
C LEU A 71 0.38 19.30 -12.72
N ALA A 72 1.16 20.38 -12.80
CA ALA A 72 2.44 20.52 -12.11
C ALA A 72 2.26 20.48 -10.57
N GLU A 73 1.23 21.17 -10.05
CA GLU A 73 0.91 21.14 -8.63
C GLU A 73 0.47 19.73 -8.17
N TRP A 74 -0.36 19.04 -8.96
CA TRP A 74 -0.78 17.68 -8.63
C TRP A 74 0.40 16.71 -8.64
N LYS A 75 1.27 16.81 -9.66
CA LYS A 75 2.50 16.02 -9.70
C LYS A 75 3.35 16.25 -8.45
N ARG A 76 3.61 17.52 -8.12
CA ARG A 76 4.41 17.90 -6.95
C ARG A 76 3.82 17.34 -5.64
N LYS A 77 2.50 17.43 -5.45
CA LYS A 77 1.79 16.83 -4.30
C LYS A 77 1.94 15.31 -4.27
N GLY A 78 1.88 14.66 -5.43
CA GLY A 78 2.12 13.23 -5.59
C GLY A 78 3.54 12.84 -5.17
N ASP A 79 4.55 13.56 -5.66
CA ASP A 79 5.97 13.33 -5.33
C ASP A 79 6.21 13.47 -3.80
N ILE A 80 5.68 14.54 -3.18
CA ILE A 80 5.76 14.73 -1.72
C ILE A 80 5.09 13.57 -0.96
N SER A 81 3.90 13.13 -1.42
CA SER A 81 3.16 12.05 -0.76
C SER A 81 3.88 10.72 -0.85
N SER A 82 4.40 10.38 -2.03
CA SER A 82 5.15 9.16 -2.28
C SER A 82 6.42 9.11 -1.43
N LEU A 83 7.26 10.16 -1.51
CA LEU A 83 8.55 10.20 -0.80
C LEU A 83 8.40 10.25 0.72
N SER A 84 7.38 10.96 1.23
CA SER A 84 7.11 10.94 2.68
C SER A 84 6.57 9.58 3.13
N GLY A 85 5.83 8.87 2.27
CA GLY A 85 5.40 7.49 2.50
C GLY A 85 6.58 6.55 2.60
N THR A 86 7.46 6.55 1.61
CA THR A 86 8.69 5.75 1.62
C THR A 86 9.51 5.99 2.89
N ALA A 87 9.67 7.25 3.30
CA ALA A 87 10.41 7.59 4.52
C ALA A 87 9.78 6.97 5.80
N ILE A 88 8.45 6.99 5.92
CA ILE A 88 7.74 6.39 7.08
C ILE A 88 7.78 4.87 7.04
N HIS A 89 7.59 4.23 5.88
CA HIS A 89 7.71 2.78 5.72
C HIS A 89 9.11 2.31 6.09
N THR A 90 10.15 2.98 5.55
CA THR A 90 11.55 2.71 5.90
C THR A 90 11.81 2.86 7.41
N TRP A 91 11.23 3.88 8.05
CA TRP A 91 11.37 4.05 9.49
C TRP A 91 10.70 2.89 10.26
N LEU A 92 9.45 2.53 9.92
CA LEU A 92 8.71 1.43 10.58
C LEU A 92 9.41 0.09 10.41
N GLU A 93 9.89 -0.22 9.21
CA GLU A 93 10.65 -1.43 8.93
C GLU A 93 11.91 -1.50 9.79
N ASN A 94 12.71 -0.42 9.83
CA ASN A 94 13.93 -0.38 10.62
C ASN A 94 13.66 -0.46 12.12
N ALA A 95 12.65 0.25 12.62
CA ALA A 95 12.24 0.18 14.02
C ALA A 95 11.82 -1.25 14.39
N LYS A 96 11.06 -1.93 13.50
CA LYS A 96 10.65 -3.31 13.73
C LYS A 96 11.81 -4.30 13.68
N ARG A 97 12.84 -4.03 12.88
CA ARG A 97 14.09 -4.80 12.82
C ARG A 97 15.05 -4.47 13.98
N GLY A 98 14.70 -3.53 14.86
CA GLY A 98 15.57 -3.05 15.95
C GLY A 98 16.78 -2.25 15.45
N LYS A 99 16.69 -1.63 14.27
CA LYS A 99 17.74 -0.82 13.66
C LYS A 99 17.43 0.65 13.82
N VAL A 100 18.46 1.43 14.14
CA VAL A 100 18.40 2.91 14.10
C VAL A 100 19.12 3.36 12.83
N LEU A 101 18.37 3.77 11.83
CA LEU A 101 18.93 4.28 10.58
C LEU A 101 18.50 5.74 10.37
N LYS A 102 19.40 6.48 9.73
CA LYS A 102 19.10 7.81 9.22
C LYS A 102 18.27 7.67 7.95
N ILE A 103 17.12 8.33 7.90
CA ILE A 103 16.30 8.37 6.68
C ILE A 103 17.02 9.21 5.63
N ASP A 104 17.10 8.67 4.42
CA ASP A 104 17.65 9.37 3.27
C ASP A 104 16.55 10.18 2.56
N PHE A 105 16.84 11.44 2.27
CA PHE A 105 15.95 12.37 1.57
C PHE A 105 16.58 12.88 0.26
N SER A 106 17.65 12.27 -0.24
CA SER A 106 18.37 12.72 -1.44
C SER A 106 17.46 12.83 -2.66
N SER A 107 16.63 11.81 -2.92
CA SER A 107 15.65 11.84 -4.02
C SER A 107 14.64 12.98 -3.90
N ALA A 108 14.26 13.34 -2.67
CA ALA A 108 13.37 14.49 -2.46
C ALA A 108 14.08 15.83 -2.71
N ASP A 109 15.34 15.92 -2.36
CA ASP A 109 16.17 17.11 -2.63
C ASP A 109 16.40 17.30 -4.14
N GLU A 110 16.69 16.22 -4.88
CA GLU A 110 16.85 16.23 -6.33
C GLU A 110 15.57 16.68 -7.06
N LEU A 111 14.40 16.29 -6.56
CA LEU A 111 13.11 16.72 -7.10
C LEU A 111 12.66 18.10 -6.62
N GLY A 112 13.44 18.78 -5.78
CA GLY A 112 13.13 20.11 -5.25
C GLY A 112 11.95 20.15 -4.27
N VAL A 113 11.62 19.02 -3.64
CA VAL A 113 10.54 18.87 -2.64
C VAL A 113 11.05 18.45 -1.26
N GLY A 114 12.38 18.46 -1.06
CA GLY A 114 13.02 17.92 0.14
C GLY A 114 12.57 18.58 1.44
N LYS A 115 12.30 19.88 1.43
CA LYS A 115 11.79 20.58 2.63
C LYS A 115 10.41 20.04 3.01
N GLU A 116 9.48 19.98 2.10
CA GLU A 116 8.10 19.56 2.37
C GLU A 116 8.02 18.08 2.75
N VAL A 117 8.86 17.23 2.17
CA VAL A 117 8.95 15.82 2.55
C VAL A 117 9.44 15.69 3.98
N ARG A 118 10.49 16.44 4.38
CA ARG A 118 10.97 16.45 5.77
C ARG A 118 9.94 17.02 6.74
N ASP A 119 9.29 18.12 6.40
CA ASP A 119 8.24 18.72 7.23
C ASP A 119 7.10 17.71 7.46
N ARG A 120 6.64 17.03 6.39
CA ARG A 120 5.62 15.99 6.50
C ARG A 120 6.10 14.78 7.31
N PHE A 121 7.33 14.32 7.10
CA PHE A 121 7.92 13.24 7.89
C PHE A 121 7.95 13.57 9.39
N GLN A 122 8.27 14.81 9.77
CA GLN A 122 8.24 15.23 11.17
C GLN A 122 6.83 15.18 11.80
N VAL A 123 5.77 15.38 11.00
CA VAL A 123 4.38 15.22 11.47
C VAL A 123 4.00 13.75 11.59
N LEU A 124 4.49 12.90 10.69
CA LEU A 124 4.16 11.47 10.63
C LEU A 124 4.95 10.65 11.66
N LEU A 125 6.18 11.04 11.96
CA LEU A 125 7.09 10.27 12.83
C LEU A 125 6.53 9.99 14.22
N PRO A 126 5.95 10.96 14.97
CA PRO A 126 5.37 10.67 16.29
C PRO A 126 4.24 9.62 16.23
N LYS A 127 3.42 9.64 15.16
CA LYS A 127 2.34 8.66 14.94
C LYS A 127 2.89 7.26 14.67
N ALA A 128 3.92 7.17 13.83
CA ALA A 128 4.59 5.91 13.55
C ALA A 128 5.27 5.34 14.81
N GLN A 129 5.85 6.20 15.66
CA GLN A 129 6.43 5.80 16.95
C GLN A 129 5.34 5.28 17.91
N ALA A 130 4.21 5.99 18.02
CA ALA A 130 3.09 5.55 18.85
C ALA A 130 2.55 4.19 18.35
N PHE A 131 2.32 4.06 17.04
CA PHE A 131 1.89 2.78 16.46
C PHE A 131 2.90 1.65 16.72
N HIS A 132 4.20 1.91 16.57
CA HIS A 132 5.24 0.93 16.86
C HIS A 132 5.18 0.47 18.32
N ASN A 133 5.04 1.40 19.26
CA ASN A 133 5.04 1.10 20.69
C ASN A 133 3.75 0.38 21.12
N ASP A 134 2.60 0.80 20.63
CA ASP A 134 1.30 0.32 21.07
C ASP A 134 0.88 -0.99 20.41
N THR A 135 1.18 -1.15 19.13
CA THR A 135 0.65 -2.25 18.31
C THR A 135 1.74 -3.06 17.63
N LEU A 136 2.57 -2.44 16.81
CA LEU A 136 3.56 -3.10 15.97
C LEU A 136 4.56 -3.91 16.82
N GLY A 137 4.98 -3.37 17.97
CA GLY A 137 5.89 -4.04 18.91
C GLY A 137 5.37 -5.39 19.43
N LYS A 138 4.05 -5.57 19.46
CA LYS A 138 3.37 -6.79 19.98
C LYS A 138 3.11 -7.85 18.90
N LEU A 139 3.28 -7.51 17.63
CA LEU A 139 3.12 -8.43 16.50
C LEU A 139 4.46 -9.10 16.19
N TYR A 140 4.45 -10.37 15.80
CA TYR A 140 5.65 -11.07 15.39
C TYR A 140 5.80 -10.94 13.86
N PRO A 141 6.80 -10.21 13.33
CA PRO A 141 6.99 -10.06 11.90
C PRO A 141 7.47 -11.40 11.32
N ILE A 142 6.78 -11.89 10.30
CA ILE A 142 7.21 -13.02 9.49
C ILE A 142 8.07 -12.49 8.34
N GLN A 143 7.57 -11.45 7.65
CA GLN A 143 8.28 -10.79 6.56
C GLN A 143 7.90 -9.30 6.51
N LEU A 144 8.86 -8.45 6.14
CA LEU A 144 8.69 -7.00 6.01
C LEU A 144 9.14 -6.59 4.61
N GLU A 145 8.39 -5.68 3.97
CA GLU A 145 8.70 -5.10 2.66
C GLU A 145 9.14 -6.17 1.65
N PHE A 146 8.19 -6.99 1.22
CA PHE A 146 8.51 -8.09 0.31
C PHE A 146 7.54 -8.19 -0.87
N THR A 147 8.06 -8.65 -2.00
CA THR A 147 7.31 -8.78 -3.23
C THR A 147 6.55 -10.11 -3.29
N VAL A 148 5.28 -10.04 -3.68
CA VAL A 148 4.44 -11.18 -4.04
C VAL A 148 3.91 -10.99 -5.46
N GLY A 149 3.57 -12.08 -6.14
CA GLY A 149 3.05 -11.95 -7.51
C GLY A 149 2.43 -13.22 -8.04
N LEU A 150 1.92 -13.11 -9.27
CA LEU A 150 1.37 -14.19 -10.07
C LEU A 150 2.13 -14.23 -11.40
N GLU A 151 3.14 -15.08 -11.47
CA GLU A 151 4.02 -15.20 -12.65
C GLU A 151 4.50 -13.82 -13.13
N ASP A 152 4.56 -13.60 -14.44
CA ASP A 152 4.89 -12.30 -15.03
C ASP A 152 3.66 -11.38 -15.21
N LYS A 153 2.49 -11.76 -14.69
CA LYS A 153 1.22 -11.03 -14.87
C LYS A 153 1.05 -9.86 -13.92
N ILE A 154 1.17 -10.11 -12.62
CA ILE A 154 1.08 -9.05 -11.59
C ILE A 154 2.08 -9.28 -10.47
N ALA A 155 2.56 -8.17 -9.88
CA ALA A 155 3.34 -8.20 -8.64
C ALA A 155 3.08 -6.95 -7.81
N GLY A 156 3.41 -7.02 -6.52
CA GLY A 156 3.34 -5.88 -5.61
C GLY A 156 4.03 -6.19 -4.30
N ASN A 157 4.27 -5.16 -3.51
CA ASN A 157 4.92 -5.26 -2.21
C ASN A 157 3.90 -5.27 -1.08
N ILE A 158 4.14 -6.13 -0.11
CA ILE A 158 3.44 -6.16 1.18
C ILE A 158 4.33 -5.50 2.21
N ASP A 159 3.81 -4.49 2.94
CA ASP A 159 4.57 -3.77 3.96
C ASP A 159 4.93 -4.69 5.13
N MET A 160 3.95 -5.46 5.65
CA MET A 160 4.21 -6.41 6.71
C MET A 160 3.27 -7.62 6.67
N LEU A 161 3.86 -8.81 6.70
CA LEU A 161 3.20 -10.08 7.06
C LEU A 161 3.62 -10.44 8.48
N CYS A 162 2.68 -10.68 9.36
CA CYS A 162 2.97 -10.99 10.75
C CYS A 162 2.10 -12.12 11.31
N TRP A 163 2.60 -12.73 12.38
CA TRP A 163 1.83 -13.61 13.26
C TRP A 163 1.27 -12.80 14.44
N ASN A 164 -0.02 -12.87 14.65
CA ASN A 164 -0.69 -12.33 15.81
C ASN A 164 -0.94 -13.45 16.82
N GLU A 165 -0.11 -13.49 17.86
CA GLU A 165 -0.18 -14.53 18.89
C GLU A 165 -1.53 -14.55 19.63
N LYS A 166 -2.13 -13.39 19.84
CA LYS A 166 -3.43 -13.29 20.52
C LYS A 166 -4.59 -13.81 19.67
N ALA A 167 -4.55 -13.51 18.37
CA ALA A 167 -5.58 -13.93 17.42
C ALA A 167 -5.31 -15.33 16.85
N GLN A 168 -4.09 -15.86 17.00
CA GLN A 168 -3.62 -17.14 16.43
C GLN A 168 -3.79 -17.17 14.91
N GLU A 169 -3.43 -16.08 14.24
CA GLU A 169 -3.57 -15.93 12.79
C GLU A 169 -2.44 -15.14 12.14
N ILE A 170 -2.23 -15.36 10.85
CA ILE A 170 -1.35 -14.57 10.00
C ILE A 170 -2.15 -13.36 9.51
N GLN A 171 -1.56 -12.18 9.61
CA GLN A 171 -2.17 -10.92 9.23
C GLN A 171 -1.31 -10.15 8.24
N ILE A 172 -1.96 -9.40 7.33
CA ILE A 172 -1.33 -8.40 6.48
C ILE A 172 -1.60 -7.02 7.08
N TRP A 173 -0.56 -6.20 7.19
CA TRP A 173 -0.64 -4.82 7.63
C TRP A 173 0.00 -3.93 6.58
N ASP A 174 -0.67 -2.82 6.25
CA ASP A 174 -0.29 -1.87 5.22
C ASP A 174 -0.42 -0.44 5.75
N TYR A 175 0.57 0.40 5.49
CA TYR A 175 0.69 1.74 6.06
C TYR A 175 0.28 2.80 5.05
N LYS A 176 -0.60 3.71 5.45
CA LYS A 176 -1.10 4.78 4.60
C LYS A 176 -0.92 6.15 5.25
N ASN A 177 -0.20 7.03 4.57
CA ASN A 177 0.04 8.42 4.97
C ASN A 177 -0.81 9.36 4.10
N THR A 178 -2.12 9.28 4.22
CA THR A 178 -3.07 10.10 3.46
C THR A 178 -3.73 11.15 4.34
N LYS A 179 -4.46 12.08 3.71
CA LYS A 179 -5.27 13.07 4.44
C LYS A 179 -6.40 12.43 5.23
N SER A 180 -7.04 11.41 4.64
CA SER A 180 -8.16 10.69 5.25
C SER A 180 -8.26 9.28 4.67
N ILE A 181 -8.90 8.38 5.40
CA ILE A 181 -9.44 7.13 4.88
C ILE A 181 -10.95 7.30 4.78
N ASP A 182 -11.41 7.51 3.55
CA ASP A 182 -12.82 7.73 3.24
C ASP A 182 -13.48 6.37 2.96
N THR A 183 -14.58 6.09 3.65
CA THR A 183 -15.37 4.83 3.50
C THR A 183 -16.57 5.00 2.59
N THR A 184 -16.82 6.23 2.14
CA THR A 184 -17.89 6.60 1.19
C THR A 184 -17.36 7.59 0.17
N ASN A 185 -18.03 7.69 -0.98
CA ASN A 185 -17.71 8.68 -2.01
C ASN A 185 -18.69 9.85 -1.94
N TYR A 186 -18.17 11.06 -1.76
CA TYR A 186 -18.99 12.29 -1.67
C TYR A 186 -19.72 12.65 -2.97
N PHE A 187 -19.24 12.14 -4.11
CA PHE A 187 -19.85 12.39 -5.43
C PHE A 187 -20.80 11.28 -5.84
N GLY A 188 -21.03 10.28 -4.97
CA GLY A 188 -21.91 9.15 -5.24
C GLY A 188 -21.40 8.21 -6.32
N GLN A 189 -20.09 8.16 -6.55
CA GLN A 189 -19.47 7.21 -7.47
C GLN A 189 -19.37 5.83 -6.83
N TRP A 190 -19.56 4.80 -7.64
CA TRP A 190 -19.47 3.40 -7.25
C TRP A 190 -18.28 2.73 -7.95
N CYS A 191 -17.77 1.69 -7.33
CA CYS A 191 -16.77 0.83 -7.97
C CYS A 191 -17.36 0.13 -9.21
N GLU A 192 -16.49 -0.43 -10.03
CA GLU A 192 -16.85 -1.28 -11.15
C GLU A 192 -16.97 -2.75 -10.71
N ALA A 193 -17.68 -3.56 -11.52
CA ALA A 193 -17.85 -4.99 -11.22
C ALA A 193 -16.50 -5.71 -11.01
N PRO A 194 -16.42 -6.63 -10.06
CA PRO A 194 -17.49 -7.22 -9.23
C PRO A 194 -17.79 -6.46 -7.93
N PHE A 195 -17.31 -5.22 -7.77
CA PHE A 195 -17.45 -4.41 -6.55
C PHE A 195 -18.46 -3.27 -6.71
N ASP A 196 -19.33 -3.29 -7.71
CA ASP A 196 -20.27 -2.24 -8.10
C ASP A 196 -21.36 -1.93 -7.06
N ASN A 197 -21.43 -2.68 -5.98
CA ASN A 197 -22.26 -2.44 -4.79
C ASN A 197 -21.54 -1.67 -3.66
N PHE A 198 -20.31 -1.21 -3.90
CA PHE A 198 -19.51 -0.42 -2.96
C PHE A 198 -19.15 0.95 -3.54
N HIS A 199 -19.09 1.96 -2.67
CA HIS A 199 -18.62 3.28 -3.07
C HIS A 199 -17.19 3.26 -3.56
N ASP A 200 -16.91 3.99 -4.65
CA ASP A 200 -15.56 4.26 -5.11
C ASP A 200 -14.84 5.22 -4.15
N CYS A 201 -14.08 4.67 -3.20
CA CYS A 201 -13.35 5.41 -2.18
C CYS A 201 -12.01 4.74 -1.87
N ASN A 202 -11.09 5.50 -1.27
CA ASN A 202 -9.74 4.99 -1.03
C ASN A 202 -9.69 3.79 -0.06
N PHE A 203 -10.61 3.69 0.90
CA PHE A 203 -10.74 2.50 1.74
C PHE A 203 -11.03 1.24 0.92
N MET A 204 -11.90 1.35 -0.09
CA MET A 204 -12.19 0.23 -0.99
C MET A 204 -11.00 -0.13 -1.87
N HIS A 205 -10.30 0.87 -2.43
CA HIS A 205 -9.10 0.63 -3.23
C HIS A 205 -8.03 -0.13 -2.43
N TYR A 206 -7.76 0.30 -1.21
CA TYR A 206 -6.79 -0.38 -0.34
C TYR A 206 -7.28 -1.76 0.11
N SER A 207 -8.57 -1.91 0.43
CA SER A 207 -9.13 -3.22 0.78
C SER A 207 -8.99 -4.21 -0.38
N ILE A 208 -9.30 -3.81 -1.62
CA ILE A 208 -9.14 -4.64 -2.81
C ILE A 208 -7.65 -4.98 -3.02
N GLN A 209 -6.73 -4.02 -2.85
CA GLN A 209 -5.29 -4.25 -2.95
C GLN A 209 -4.82 -5.35 -1.97
N LEU A 210 -5.20 -5.25 -0.70
CA LEU A 210 -4.80 -6.23 0.30
C LEU A 210 -5.44 -7.60 0.06
N ASN A 211 -6.65 -7.65 -0.50
CA ASN A 211 -7.28 -8.90 -0.89
C ASN A 211 -6.52 -9.61 -2.03
N VAL A 212 -5.94 -8.85 -2.99
CA VAL A 212 -5.06 -9.44 -4.00
C VAL A 212 -3.83 -10.06 -3.34
N TYR A 213 -3.19 -9.36 -2.42
CA TYR A 213 -2.04 -9.91 -1.67
C TYR A 213 -2.42 -11.16 -0.88
N LYS A 214 -3.55 -11.14 -0.17
CA LYS A 214 -4.06 -12.30 0.56
C LYS A 214 -4.29 -13.49 -0.37
N ALA A 215 -4.92 -13.29 -1.54
CA ALA A 215 -5.16 -14.35 -2.50
C ALA A 215 -3.84 -14.93 -3.07
N LEU A 216 -2.84 -14.09 -3.35
CA LEU A 216 -1.52 -14.54 -3.80
C LEU A 216 -0.83 -15.41 -2.75
N LEU A 217 -0.91 -15.03 -1.48
CA LEU A 217 -0.37 -15.84 -0.37
C LEU A 217 -1.15 -17.14 -0.17
N GLN A 218 -2.48 -17.12 -0.26
CA GLN A 218 -3.31 -18.30 -0.14
C GLN A 218 -3.09 -19.29 -1.29
N ASN A 219 -2.79 -18.82 -2.49
CA ASN A 219 -2.46 -19.66 -3.64
C ASN A 219 -1.24 -20.54 -3.42
N ILE A 220 -0.30 -20.13 -2.56
CA ILE A 220 0.86 -20.94 -2.16
C ILE A 220 0.67 -21.63 -0.80
N GLY A 221 -0.56 -21.65 -0.28
CA GLY A 221 -0.92 -22.37 0.94
C GLY A 221 -0.71 -21.63 2.25
N ILE A 222 -0.50 -20.28 2.22
CA ILE A 222 -0.40 -19.47 3.44
C ILE A 222 -1.80 -18.99 3.87
N PRO A 223 -2.33 -19.45 5.02
CA PRO A 223 -3.68 -19.09 5.47
C PRO A 223 -3.69 -17.70 6.12
N VAL A 224 -3.87 -16.66 5.33
CA VAL A 224 -4.00 -15.29 5.84
C VAL A 224 -5.39 -15.06 6.42
N GLY A 225 -5.47 -14.59 7.66
CA GLY A 225 -6.69 -14.16 8.31
C GLY A 225 -7.07 -12.72 7.97
N LYS A 226 -6.94 -11.82 8.93
CA LYS A 226 -7.33 -10.41 8.77
C LYS A 226 -6.27 -9.57 8.07
N MET A 227 -6.74 -8.46 7.50
CA MET A 227 -5.92 -7.45 6.82
C MET A 227 -6.24 -6.09 7.41
N TYR A 228 -5.21 -5.28 7.66
CA TYR A 228 -5.35 -3.98 8.32
C TYR A 228 -4.64 -2.88 7.54
N LEU A 229 -5.29 -1.70 7.50
CA LEU A 229 -4.66 -0.44 7.13
C LEU A 229 -4.33 0.34 8.40
N VAL A 230 -3.12 0.88 8.46
CA VAL A 230 -2.73 1.84 9.49
C VAL A 230 -2.64 3.20 8.84
N HIS A 231 -3.46 4.13 9.31
CA HIS A 231 -3.55 5.46 8.75
C HIS A 231 -2.86 6.49 9.64
N PHE A 232 -1.92 7.20 9.05
CA PHE A 232 -1.22 8.34 9.61
C PHE A 232 -1.66 9.61 8.89
N ASP A 233 -2.54 10.42 9.51
CA ASP A 233 -2.96 11.70 8.94
C ASP A 233 -1.83 12.72 9.04
N TYR A 234 -1.32 13.17 7.90
CA TYR A 234 -0.24 14.14 7.82
C TYR A 234 -0.67 15.60 8.05
N ASN A 235 -1.97 15.90 8.14
CA ASN A 235 -2.47 17.25 8.37
C ASN A 235 -2.63 17.57 9.85
N VAL A 236 -2.69 16.56 10.71
CA VAL A 236 -2.94 16.72 12.15
C VAL A 236 -1.67 16.36 12.91
N PRO A 237 -1.01 17.31 13.60
CA PRO A 237 0.10 16.98 14.49
C PRO A 237 -0.35 16.08 15.65
N GLY A 238 0.60 15.34 16.22
CA GLY A 238 0.35 14.47 17.39
C GLY A 238 0.74 13.03 17.14
N GLU A 239 0.36 12.15 18.05
CA GLU A 239 0.71 10.73 18.07
C GLU A 239 -0.45 9.84 17.61
N GLU A 240 -1.60 10.42 17.28
CA GLU A 240 -2.80 9.67 16.92
C GLU A 240 -2.65 8.98 15.56
N PHE A 241 -3.05 7.72 15.51
CA PHE A 241 -3.17 6.91 14.31
C PHE A 241 -4.49 6.13 14.32
N ASN A 242 -4.94 5.68 13.17
CA ASN A 242 -6.16 4.89 13.05
C ASN A 242 -5.84 3.52 12.43
N ILE A 243 -6.54 2.48 12.88
CA ILE A 243 -6.46 1.14 12.31
C ILE A 243 -7.83 0.80 11.72
N TYR A 244 -7.83 0.37 10.46
CA TYR A 244 -9.04 -0.07 9.76
C TYR A 244 -8.88 -1.54 9.39
N GLU A 245 -9.82 -2.38 9.82
CA GLU A 245 -9.91 -3.75 9.31
C GLU A 245 -10.50 -3.70 7.89
N CYS A 246 -9.79 -4.28 6.92
CA CYS A 246 -10.23 -4.35 5.53
C CYS A 246 -11.38 -5.33 5.36
N LYS A 247 -12.22 -5.08 4.36
CA LYS A 247 -13.24 -6.04 3.93
C LYS A 247 -12.59 -7.27 3.28
N ASP A 248 -13.22 -8.41 3.41
CA ASP A 248 -12.78 -9.66 2.78
C ASP A 248 -13.54 -9.91 1.46
N PHE A 249 -12.80 -10.03 0.36
CA PHE A 249 -13.31 -10.20 -1.00
C PHE A 249 -12.63 -11.39 -1.69
N GLN A 250 -12.25 -12.42 -0.93
CA GLN A 250 -11.43 -13.50 -1.47
C GLN A 250 -12.10 -14.24 -2.61
N ARG A 251 -13.43 -14.40 -2.60
CA ARG A 251 -14.14 -15.04 -3.70
C ARG A 251 -14.00 -14.24 -5.00
N GLU A 252 -14.33 -12.95 -4.95
CA GLU A 252 -14.29 -12.06 -6.11
C GLU A 252 -12.87 -11.93 -6.68
N ILE A 253 -11.88 -11.78 -5.78
CA ILE A 253 -10.48 -11.65 -6.18
C ILE A 253 -9.93 -12.97 -6.76
N SER A 254 -10.26 -14.12 -6.17
CA SER A 254 -9.82 -15.41 -6.70
C SER A 254 -10.34 -15.64 -8.12
N GLU A 255 -11.61 -15.32 -8.38
CA GLU A 255 -12.19 -15.39 -9.73
C GLU A 255 -11.45 -14.48 -10.74
N GLU A 256 -11.07 -13.26 -10.32
CA GLU A 256 -10.33 -12.32 -11.15
C GLU A 256 -8.88 -12.76 -11.41
N LEU A 257 -8.21 -13.35 -10.42
CA LEU A 257 -6.87 -13.92 -10.61
C LEU A 257 -6.90 -15.16 -11.52
N ASP A 258 -7.95 -15.96 -11.44
CA ASP A 258 -8.12 -17.11 -12.34
C ASP A 258 -8.35 -16.68 -13.80
N LYS A 259 -9.09 -15.58 -14.03
CA LYS A 259 -9.21 -14.98 -15.37
C LYS A 259 -7.86 -14.49 -15.88
N LEU A 260 -7.06 -13.85 -15.00
CA LEU A 260 -5.74 -13.35 -15.36
C LEU A 260 -4.76 -14.48 -15.71
N ARG A 261 -4.82 -15.65 -15.04
CA ARG A 261 -4.00 -16.82 -15.40
C ARG A 261 -4.28 -17.38 -16.76
N ARG A 262 -5.55 -17.28 -17.21
CA ARG A 262 -5.98 -17.83 -18.50
C ARG A 262 -5.75 -16.90 -19.69
N SER A 263 -5.42 -15.63 -19.44
CA SER A 263 -5.11 -14.61 -20.45
C SER A 263 -3.61 -14.61 -20.82
#